data_78079d7093af3a770a88ee63cfbc206c
#
_entry.id   78079d7093af3a770a88ee63cfbc206c
#
_cell.length_a   1.000
_cell.length_b   1.000
_cell.length_c   1.000
_cell.angle_alpha   90.00
_cell.angle_beta   90.00
_cell.angle_gamma   90.00
#
_symmetry.space_group_name_H-M   'P 1'
#
loop_
_entity.id
_entity.type
_entity.pdbx_description
1 polymer ?
#
loop_
_entity_poly.entity_id
_entity_poly.type
_entity_poly.pdbx_seq_one_letter_code
_entity_poly.pdbx_strand_id
1 'polypeptide(L)'
;MPEPTSGGWNPSIRDQEGRREILDPVRQKWVALTPEEGVRQRLLALLFSLGYPTGLLAVEKKVEHLGRLWRADVVAYDRRQRPALLAECKAPGVAVEQATFDQLARYNAVLGARALLATNGDDLRVCTQDASGLWRWVGGVPRFEDLNALPEAP
;
A
#
# COMPACT_ATOMS: atom_id res chain seq x y z
N MET A 1 -9.87 -13.09 2.44
CA MET A 1 -9.98 -11.93 1.54
C MET A 1 -10.38 -12.42 0.17
N PRO A 2 -11.39 -11.85 -0.45
CA PRO A 2 -11.60 -12.21 -1.84
C PRO A 2 -10.32 -11.84 -2.60
N GLU A 3 -9.72 -12.82 -3.23
CA GLU A 3 -8.72 -12.58 -4.26
C GLU A 3 -9.26 -11.46 -5.17
N PRO A 4 -8.46 -10.48 -5.58
CA PRO A 4 -8.87 -9.65 -6.68
C PRO A 4 -9.27 -10.64 -7.77
N THR A 5 -10.56 -10.70 -8.04
CA THR A 5 -11.04 -11.58 -9.09
C THR A 5 -10.18 -11.28 -10.30
N SER A 6 -9.61 -12.32 -10.86
CA SER A 6 -8.72 -12.27 -12.02
C SER A 6 -9.27 -11.46 -13.20
N GLY A 7 -10.49 -10.98 -13.11
CA GLY A 7 -11.14 -10.15 -14.11
C GLY A 7 -10.86 -8.65 -14.07
N GLY A 8 -10.19 -8.13 -13.02
CA GLY A 8 -10.00 -6.68 -12.85
C GLY A 8 -8.57 -6.19 -13.03
N TRP A 9 -7.57 -7.06 -12.90
CA TRP A 9 -6.17 -6.65 -13.05
C TRP A 9 -5.66 -7.08 -14.43
N ASN A 10 -5.57 -6.11 -15.31
CA ASN A 10 -5.07 -6.32 -16.67
C ASN A 10 -3.87 -5.37 -16.91
N PRO A 11 -2.69 -5.72 -16.40
CA PRO A 11 -1.53 -4.85 -16.49
C PRO A 11 -0.99 -4.78 -17.92
N SER A 12 -0.48 -3.61 -18.29
CA SER A 12 0.31 -3.45 -19.50
C SER A 12 1.75 -3.86 -19.21
N ILE A 13 2.22 -4.87 -19.92
CA ILE A 13 3.58 -5.41 -19.77
C ILE A 13 4.25 -5.36 -21.13
N ARG A 14 5.54 -5.00 -21.16
CA ARG A 14 6.35 -5.02 -22.38
C ARG A 14 7.73 -5.57 -22.10
N ASP A 15 8.39 -6.04 -23.14
CA ASP A 15 9.82 -6.36 -23.14
C ASP A 15 10.57 -5.22 -23.84
N GLN A 16 11.50 -4.60 -23.14
CA GLN A 16 12.30 -3.49 -23.63
C GLN A 16 13.77 -3.82 -23.41
N GLU A 17 14.51 -4.02 -24.51
CA GLU A 17 15.96 -4.31 -24.48
C GLU A 17 16.32 -5.46 -23.51
N GLY A 18 15.53 -6.54 -23.56
CA GLY A 18 15.73 -7.71 -22.70
C GLY A 18 15.22 -7.55 -21.26
N ARG A 19 14.58 -6.44 -20.94
CA ARG A 19 13.97 -6.18 -19.63
C ARG A 19 12.46 -6.25 -19.73
N ARG A 20 11.85 -6.95 -18.79
CA ARG A 20 10.39 -6.94 -18.65
C ARG A 20 9.99 -5.73 -17.81
N GLU A 21 9.07 -4.94 -18.34
CA GLU A 21 8.56 -3.74 -17.70
C GLU A 21 7.03 -3.77 -17.60
N ILE A 22 6.51 -3.10 -16.58
CA ILE A 22 5.09 -2.92 -16.35
C ILE A 22 4.77 -1.41 -16.31
N LEU A 23 3.63 -1.03 -16.88
CA LEU A 23 3.17 0.35 -16.82
C LEU A 23 2.50 0.60 -15.47
N ASP A 24 3.11 1.48 -14.66
CA ASP A 24 2.55 1.89 -13.38
C ASP A 24 1.48 2.96 -13.60
N PRO A 25 0.22 2.71 -13.23
CA PRO A 25 -0.86 3.67 -13.48
C PRO A 25 -0.82 4.90 -12.56
N VAL A 26 -0.13 4.81 -11.42
CA VAL A 26 0.01 5.93 -10.48
C VAL A 26 1.17 6.82 -10.88
N ARG A 27 2.36 6.24 -11.10
CA ARG A 27 3.54 6.97 -11.55
C ARG A 27 3.49 7.36 -13.03
N GLN A 28 2.58 6.75 -13.80
CA GLN A 28 2.41 6.96 -15.25
C GLN A 28 3.70 6.77 -16.04
N LYS A 29 4.42 5.71 -15.71
CA LYS A 29 5.66 5.36 -16.39
C LYS A 29 5.88 3.85 -16.39
N TRP A 30 6.69 3.40 -17.32
CA TRP A 30 7.18 2.03 -17.36
C TRP A 30 8.26 1.83 -16.32
N VAL A 31 8.13 0.77 -15.53
CA VAL A 31 9.08 0.40 -14.48
C VAL A 31 9.47 -1.06 -14.62
N ALA A 32 10.65 -1.42 -14.14
CA ALA A 32 11.09 -2.80 -14.17
C ALA A 32 10.11 -3.69 -13.40
N LEU A 33 9.67 -4.78 -14.02
CA LEU A 33 8.80 -5.77 -13.40
C LEU A 33 9.64 -6.74 -12.57
N THR A 34 10.01 -6.32 -11.38
CA THR A 34 10.64 -7.17 -10.37
C THR A 34 9.55 -7.95 -9.63
N PRO A 35 9.89 -9.04 -8.91
CA PRO A 35 8.90 -9.75 -8.08
C PRO A 35 8.19 -8.84 -7.08
N GLU A 36 8.91 -7.92 -6.45
CA GLU A 36 8.34 -6.95 -5.51
C GLU A 36 7.43 -5.94 -6.23
N GLU A 37 7.83 -5.44 -7.40
CA GLU A 37 6.99 -4.54 -8.19
C GLU A 37 5.69 -5.22 -8.62
N GLY A 38 5.74 -6.52 -8.93
CA GLY A 38 4.54 -7.30 -9.22
C GLY A 38 3.56 -7.32 -8.05
N VAL A 39 4.06 -7.47 -6.83
CA VAL A 39 3.24 -7.40 -5.60
C VAL A 39 2.63 -6.02 -5.44
N ARG A 40 3.42 -4.96 -5.63
CA ARG A 40 2.94 -3.57 -5.56
C ARG A 40 1.82 -3.32 -6.56
N GLN A 41 1.99 -3.75 -7.81
CA GLN A 41 0.99 -3.55 -8.85
C GLN A 41 -0.32 -4.29 -8.55
N ARG A 42 -0.25 -5.48 -7.98
CA ARG A 42 -1.44 -6.19 -7.51
C ARG A 42 -2.13 -5.46 -6.37
N LEU A 43 -1.37 -4.88 -5.46
CA LEU A 43 -1.94 -4.06 -4.38
C LEU A 43 -2.65 -2.83 -4.95
N LEU A 44 -2.05 -2.14 -5.92
CA LEU A 44 -2.70 -1.00 -6.57
C LEU A 44 -4.02 -1.43 -7.24
N ALA A 45 -4.03 -2.55 -7.94
CA ALA A 45 -5.25 -3.08 -8.55
C ALA A 45 -6.34 -3.37 -7.51
N LEU A 46 -5.96 -3.95 -6.38
CA LEU A 46 -6.88 -4.19 -5.27
C LEU A 46 -7.46 -2.87 -4.73
N LEU A 47 -6.61 -1.87 -4.50
CA LEU A 47 -7.04 -0.56 -4.02
C LEU A 47 -8.02 0.10 -5.00
N PHE A 48 -7.74 0.06 -6.30
CA PHE A 48 -8.68 0.56 -7.32
C PHE A 48 -10.03 -0.15 -7.23
N SER A 49 -10.03 -1.48 -7.07
CA SER A 49 -11.26 -2.27 -6.95
C SER A 49 -12.06 -1.91 -5.69
N LEU A 50 -11.41 -1.37 -4.67
CA LEU A 50 -12.01 -0.92 -3.42
C LEU A 50 -12.37 0.58 -3.42
N GLY A 51 -12.31 1.23 -4.58
CA GLY A 51 -12.74 2.60 -4.77
C GLY A 51 -11.69 3.68 -4.52
N TYR A 52 -10.42 3.30 -4.31
CA TYR A 52 -9.36 4.28 -4.10
C TYR A 52 -9.07 5.04 -5.40
N PRO A 53 -9.18 6.39 -5.39
CA PRO A 53 -8.86 7.19 -6.57
C PRO A 53 -7.37 7.19 -6.86
N THR A 54 -7.00 7.11 -8.14
CA THR A 54 -5.59 7.15 -8.56
C THR A 54 -4.88 8.40 -8.05
N GLY A 55 -5.54 9.54 -8.08
CA GLY A 55 -4.98 10.83 -7.63
C GLY A 55 -4.74 10.92 -6.13
N LEU A 56 -5.24 9.97 -5.34
CA LEU A 56 -5.01 9.90 -3.89
C LEU A 56 -4.05 8.76 -3.49
N LEU A 57 -3.33 8.21 -4.46
CA LEU A 57 -2.30 7.20 -4.22
C LEU A 57 -0.93 7.77 -4.57
N ALA A 58 0.06 7.46 -3.75
CA ALA A 58 1.47 7.74 -4.02
C ALA A 58 2.27 6.43 -3.92
N VAL A 59 3.21 6.26 -4.83
CA VAL A 59 4.08 5.08 -4.91
C VAL A 59 5.51 5.53 -4.69
N GLU A 60 6.27 4.78 -3.90
CA GLU A 60 7.65 5.12 -3.51
C GLU A 60 7.76 6.53 -2.91
N LYS A 61 6.81 6.86 -2.05
CA LYS A 61 6.78 8.16 -1.36
C LYS A 61 7.97 8.28 -0.43
N LYS A 62 8.80 9.31 -0.63
CA LYS A 62 9.91 9.61 0.26
C LYS A 62 9.39 10.16 1.58
N VAL A 63 9.87 9.58 2.66
CA VAL A 63 9.59 10.00 4.04
C VAL A 63 10.91 10.25 4.73
N GLU A 64 11.11 11.44 5.25
CA GLU A 64 12.29 11.79 6.04
C GLU A 64 11.93 11.79 7.53
N HIS A 65 12.71 11.06 8.32
CA HIS A 65 12.52 10.97 9.76
C HIS A 65 13.89 10.86 10.45
N LEU A 66 14.17 11.78 11.35
CA LEU A 66 15.41 11.84 12.13
C LEU A 66 16.68 11.76 11.26
N GLY A 67 16.68 12.50 10.14
CA GLY A 67 17.80 12.53 9.20
C GLY A 67 17.93 11.30 8.31
N ARG A 68 17.03 10.33 8.41
CA ARG A 68 16.98 9.14 7.56
C ARG A 68 15.89 9.27 6.52
N LEU A 69 16.24 8.91 5.28
CA LEU A 69 15.28 8.84 4.19
C LEU A 69 14.76 7.41 4.06
N TRP A 70 13.44 7.28 4.06
CA TRP A 70 12.75 6.03 3.81
C TRP A 70 11.74 6.21 2.68
N ARG A 71 11.46 5.14 1.94
CA ARG A 71 10.44 5.15 0.89
C ARG A 71 9.28 4.26 1.30
N ALA A 72 8.09 4.85 1.39
CA ALA A 72 6.86 4.09 1.53
C ALA A 72 6.47 3.50 0.20
N ASP A 73 6.20 2.19 0.15
CA ASP A 73 5.82 1.52 -1.10
C ASP A 73 4.55 2.10 -1.69
N VAL A 74 3.50 2.21 -0.87
CA VAL A 74 2.24 2.85 -1.25
C VAL A 74 1.71 3.66 -0.07
N VAL A 75 1.26 4.87 -0.35
CA VAL A 75 0.51 5.70 0.59
C VAL A 75 -0.82 6.06 -0.05
N ALA A 76 -1.93 5.80 0.65
CA ALA A 76 -3.23 6.28 0.25
C ALA A 76 -3.63 7.47 1.12
N TYR A 77 -4.10 8.52 0.47
CA TYR A 77 -4.57 9.75 1.10
C TYR A 77 -6.10 9.72 1.20
N ASP A 78 -6.63 10.31 2.26
CA ASP A 78 -8.08 10.49 2.39
C ASP A 78 -8.58 11.68 1.54
N ARG A 79 -9.89 11.93 1.56
CA ARG A 79 -10.49 13.06 0.81
C ARG A 79 -10.00 14.42 1.26
N ARG A 80 -9.43 14.52 2.46
CA ARG A 80 -8.81 15.75 2.97
C ARG A 80 -7.32 15.82 2.64
N GLN A 81 -6.83 14.90 1.79
CA GLN A 81 -5.44 14.82 1.37
C GLN A 81 -4.46 14.56 2.52
N ARG A 82 -4.91 13.84 3.55
CA ARG A 82 -4.06 13.39 4.66
C ARG A 82 -3.67 11.93 4.43
N PRO A 83 -2.44 11.53 4.77
CA PRO A 83 -2.08 10.11 4.75
C PRO A 83 -3.06 9.30 5.60
N ALA A 84 -3.64 8.26 5.03
CA ALA A 84 -4.66 7.46 5.71
C ALA A 84 -4.33 5.96 5.74
N LEU A 85 -3.60 5.47 4.73
CA LEU A 85 -3.12 4.08 4.68
C LEU A 85 -1.67 4.08 4.23
N LEU A 86 -0.84 3.34 4.95
CA LEU A 86 0.57 3.14 4.66
C LEU A 86 0.81 1.66 4.39
N ALA A 87 1.38 1.33 3.25
CA ALA A 87 1.60 -0.05 2.84
C ALA A 87 3.07 -0.35 2.55
N GLU A 88 3.49 -1.55 2.95
CA GLU A 88 4.77 -2.16 2.63
C GLU A 88 4.56 -3.41 1.79
N CYS A 89 5.27 -3.50 0.66
CA CYS A 89 5.25 -4.66 -0.22
C CYS A 89 6.55 -5.44 -0.08
N LYS A 90 6.44 -6.75 0.10
CA LYS A 90 7.56 -7.68 0.13
C LYS A 90 7.50 -8.56 -1.12
N ALA A 91 8.65 -9.04 -1.57
CA ALA A 91 8.70 -10.00 -2.67
C ALA A 91 7.95 -11.29 -2.30
N PRO A 92 7.42 -12.04 -3.29
CA PRO A 92 6.82 -13.34 -3.03
C PRO A 92 7.78 -14.26 -2.27
N GLY A 93 7.25 -14.98 -1.28
CA GLY A 93 8.05 -15.88 -0.44
C GLY A 93 8.74 -15.21 0.75
N VAL A 94 8.79 -13.89 0.80
CA VAL A 94 9.27 -13.16 1.98
C VAL A 94 8.15 -13.07 2.99
N ALA A 95 8.42 -13.52 4.22
CA ALA A 95 7.38 -13.53 5.26
C ALA A 95 6.92 -12.12 5.64
N VAL A 96 5.60 -11.97 5.85
CA VAL A 96 5.02 -10.76 6.45
C VAL A 96 4.99 -10.99 7.96
N GLU A 97 5.88 -10.32 8.68
CA GLU A 97 6.12 -10.56 10.10
C GLU A 97 5.76 -9.34 10.95
N GLN A 98 5.72 -9.54 12.27
CA GLN A 98 5.51 -8.45 13.21
C GLN A 98 6.56 -7.34 13.04
N ALA A 99 7.81 -7.70 12.74
CA ALA A 99 8.88 -6.73 12.51
C ALA A 99 8.56 -5.76 11.36
N THR A 100 7.84 -6.20 10.32
CA THR A 100 7.39 -5.33 9.23
C THR A 100 6.43 -4.26 9.75
N PHE A 101 5.49 -4.64 10.62
CA PHE A 101 4.54 -3.69 11.21
C PHE A 101 5.19 -2.78 12.24
N ASP A 102 6.18 -3.26 12.98
CA ASP A 102 6.96 -2.41 13.90
C ASP A 102 7.70 -1.32 13.12
N GLN A 103 8.25 -1.67 11.96
CA GLN A 103 8.90 -0.71 11.07
C GLN A 103 7.88 0.29 10.50
N LEU A 104 6.73 -0.19 10.00
CA LEU A 104 5.66 0.68 9.51
C LEU A 104 5.20 1.65 10.60
N ALA A 105 5.02 1.17 11.83
CA ALA A 105 4.60 2.01 12.95
C ALA A 105 5.61 3.13 13.25
N ARG A 106 6.91 2.83 13.16
CA ARG A 106 7.95 3.85 13.35
C ARG A 106 7.85 4.97 12.32
N TYR A 107 7.70 4.62 11.04
CA TYR A 107 7.57 5.61 9.98
C TYR A 107 6.22 6.31 10.02
N ASN A 108 5.19 5.61 10.50
CA ASN A 108 3.86 6.19 10.64
C ASN A 108 3.76 7.28 11.71
N ALA A 109 4.72 7.34 12.63
CA ALA A 109 4.82 8.46 13.56
C ALA A 109 4.94 9.81 12.84
N VAL A 110 5.49 9.82 11.61
CA VAL A 110 5.59 11.02 10.76
C VAL A 110 4.32 11.22 9.93
N LEU A 111 3.76 10.14 9.38
CA LEU A 111 2.65 10.22 8.43
C LEU A 111 1.28 10.32 9.10
N GLY A 112 1.09 9.66 10.23
CA GLY A 112 -0.19 9.68 10.94
C GLY A 112 -1.32 8.92 10.24
N ALA A 113 -1.00 7.93 9.41
CA ALA A 113 -2.01 7.07 8.80
C ALA A 113 -2.72 6.22 9.86
N ARG A 114 -4.00 5.93 9.62
CA ARG A 114 -4.82 5.14 10.53
C ARG A 114 -4.97 3.70 10.11
N ALA A 115 -4.39 3.32 9.00
CA ALA A 115 -4.32 1.94 8.52
C ALA A 115 -2.89 1.62 8.09
N LEU A 116 -2.40 0.46 8.50
CA LEU A 116 -1.10 -0.08 8.11
C LEU A 116 -1.33 -1.42 7.42
N LEU A 117 -0.67 -1.63 6.28
CA LEU A 117 -0.83 -2.81 5.45
C LEU A 117 0.54 -3.36 5.06
N ALA A 118 0.69 -4.67 5.11
CA ALA A 118 1.84 -5.36 4.54
C ALA A 118 1.38 -6.56 3.73
N THR A 119 2.02 -6.78 2.58
CA THR A 119 1.69 -7.90 1.69
C THR A 119 2.92 -8.40 0.95
N ASN A 120 2.94 -9.71 0.66
CA ASN A 120 3.90 -10.34 -0.23
C ASN A 120 3.25 -10.94 -1.49
N GLY A 121 1.98 -10.59 -1.71
CA GLY A 121 1.16 -11.12 -2.81
C GLY A 121 0.28 -12.30 -2.40
N ASP A 122 0.77 -13.19 -1.56
CA ASP A 122 0.01 -14.35 -1.05
C ASP A 122 -0.59 -14.08 0.33
N ASP A 123 0.17 -13.41 1.18
CA ASP A 123 -0.29 -12.97 2.51
C ASP A 123 -0.52 -11.46 2.48
N LEU A 124 -1.61 -11.03 3.08
CA LEU A 124 -1.92 -9.62 3.24
C LEU A 124 -2.52 -9.41 4.62
N ARG A 125 -1.91 -8.50 5.39
CA ARG A 125 -2.35 -8.18 6.74
C ARG A 125 -2.55 -6.69 6.88
N VAL A 126 -3.62 -6.32 7.57
CA VAL A 126 -4.01 -4.94 7.80
C VAL A 126 -4.36 -4.74 9.26
N CYS A 127 -3.90 -3.64 9.83
CA CYS A 127 -4.40 -3.15 11.10
C CYS A 127 -4.89 -1.72 10.97
N THR A 128 -5.88 -1.36 11.77
CA THR A 128 -6.43 -0.02 11.82
C THR A 128 -6.44 0.50 13.25
N GLN A 129 -6.35 1.81 13.38
CA GLN A 129 -6.39 2.48 14.67
C GLN A 129 -7.82 2.85 15.03
N ASP A 130 -8.27 2.51 16.24
CA ASP A 130 -9.58 2.91 16.72
C ASP A 130 -9.55 4.32 17.35
N ALA A 131 -10.73 4.78 17.81
CA ALA A 131 -10.88 6.12 18.38
C ALA A 131 -10.02 6.36 19.63
N SER A 132 -9.63 5.28 20.34
CA SER A 132 -8.76 5.38 21.53
C SER A 132 -7.27 5.38 21.18
N GLY A 133 -6.94 5.21 19.88
CA GLY A 133 -5.56 5.10 19.41
C GLY A 133 -5.02 3.68 19.42
N LEU A 134 -5.83 2.69 19.74
CA LEU A 134 -5.42 1.29 19.80
C LEU A 134 -5.46 0.66 18.41
N TRP A 135 -4.37 -0.02 18.03
CA TRP A 135 -4.27 -0.75 16.77
C TRP A 135 -4.91 -2.12 16.88
N ARG A 136 -5.73 -2.48 15.90
CA ARG A 136 -6.42 -3.77 15.84
C ARG A 136 -6.24 -4.39 14.47
N TRP A 137 -6.02 -5.70 14.43
CA TRP A 137 -6.02 -6.45 13.18
C TRP A 137 -7.46 -6.49 12.63
N VAL A 138 -7.56 -6.30 11.30
CA VAL A 138 -8.86 -6.37 10.59
C VAL A 138 -8.79 -7.42 9.49
N GLY A 139 -9.96 -7.92 9.08
CA GLY A 139 -10.06 -9.05 8.16
C GLY A 139 -9.76 -8.75 6.69
N GLY A 140 -9.51 -7.50 6.33
CA GLY A 140 -9.19 -7.12 4.96
C GLY A 140 -8.97 -5.62 4.80
N VAL A 141 -8.58 -5.22 3.60
CA VAL A 141 -8.33 -3.81 3.29
C VAL A 141 -9.67 -3.06 3.31
N PRO A 142 -9.78 -1.97 4.08
CA PRO A 142 -11.01 -1.18 4.07
C PRO A 142 -11.28 -0.60 2.69
N ARG A 143 -12.54 -0.51 2.30
CA ARG A 143 -12.93 0.26 1.12
C ARG A 143 -12.55 1.72 1.34
N PHE A 144 -12.36 2.46 0.26
CA PHE A 144 -11.99 3.87 0.37
C PHE A 144 -12.96 4.68 1.23
N GLU A 145 -14.26 4.41 1.12
CA GLU A 145 -15.29 5.05 1.96
C GLU A 145 -15.07 4.77 3.45
N ASP A 146 -14.76 3.52 3.78
CA ASP A 146 -14.54 3.10 5.16
C ASP A 146 -13.23 3.66 5.72
N LEU A 147 -12.20 3.77 4.86
CA LEU A 147 -10.94 4.43 5.23
C LEU A 147 -11.19 5.88 5.66
N ASN A 148 -12.00 6.62 4.88
CA ASN A 148 -12.34 8.00 5.20
C ASN A 148 -13.21 8.13 6.47
N ALA A 149 -13.90 7.05 6.85
CA ALA A 149 -14.74 7.01 8.04
C ALA A 149 -13.98 6.55 9.29
N LEU A 150 -12.71 6.16 9.18
CA LEU A 150 -11.90 5.79 10.34
C LEU A 150 -11.76 6.98 11.29
N PRO A 151 -11.76 6.75 12.63
CA PRO A 151 -11.57 7.81 13.60
C PRO A 151 -10.27 8.56 13.38
N GLU A 152 -10.25 9.85 13.65
CA GLU A 152 -9.03 10.60 13.67
C GLU A 152 -8.13 10.12 14.81
N ALA A 153 -6.81 10.22 14.62
CA ALA A 153 -5.86 9.91 15.68
C ALA A 153 -6.11 10.84 16.88
N PRO A 154 -6.05 10.32 18.12
CA PRO A 154 -6.26 11.11 19.32
C PRO A 154 -5.23 12.21 19.48
#